data_94235a8675d5b60c236577757273f645
#
_entry.id   94235a8675d5b60c236577757273f645
#
_cell.length_a   1.000
_cell.length_b   1.000
_cell.length_c   1.000
_cell.angle_alpha   90.00
_cell.angle_beta   90.00
_cell.angle_gamma   90.00
#
_symmetry.space_group_name_H-M   'P 1'
#
loop_
_entity.id
_entity.type
_entity.pdbx_description
1 polymer ?
#
loop_
_entity_poly.entity_id
_entity_poly.type
_entity_poly.pdbx_seq_one_letter_code
_entity_poly.pdbx_strand_id
1 'polypeptide(L)'
;HTDSERALSRIGIEMHGGTDLDVMVGGLGLGYTAKAALDTGQVQSLEVVEILPQVIAWLQDGLVPLSEELNKDDRFAAGEGDAYQRLAGPPATRHDLILIDIDHSPDDRLGTVDASFYSEAGLRSAHQHLQEGGVLGVWSYEESDSLTAAMNQVFDEVQVEPVRHENELIDQVQTDWLYFGKRRSINS
;
A
#
# COMPACT_ATOMS: atom_id res chain seq x y z
N HIS A 1 12.48 3.82 11.41
CA HIS A 1 12.58 4.38 10.06
C HIS A 1 11.21 4.43 9.43
N THR A 2 10.94 5.47 8.62
CA THR A 2 9.64 5.68 7.95
C THR A 2 9.85 6.09 6.49
N ASP A 3 11.05 5.85 5.97
CA ASP A 3 11.45 6.29 4.63
C ASP A 3 10.77 5.45 3.55
N SER A 4 10.63 4.14 3.78
CA SER A 4 9.95 3.22 2.86
C SER A 4 8.46 3.46 2.78
N GLU A 5 7.78 3.68 3.92
CA GLU A 5 6.34 4.00 3.96
C GLU A 5 6.05 5.32 3.22
N ARG A 6 6.90 6.33 3.44
CA ARG A 6 6.79 7.62 2.74
C ARG A 6 7.08 7.49 1.24
N ALA A 7 8.09 6.69 0.89
CA ALA A 7 8.44 6.42 -0.49
C ALA A 7 7.34 5.66 -1.23
N LEU A 8 6.69 4.67 -0.55
CA LEU A 8 5.58 3.91 -1.10
C LEU A 8 4.46 4.84 -1.59
N SER A 9 4.05 5.77 -0.76
CA SER A 9 3.01 6.74 -1.12
C SER A 9 3.44 7.70 -2.21
N ARG A 10 4.63 8.32 -2.08
CA ARG A 10 5.12 9.31 -3.03
C ARG A 10 5.30 8.72 -4.42
N ILE A 11 5.97 7.57 -4.53
CA ILE A 11 6.24 6.93 -5.83
C ILE A 11 4.94 6.44 -6.47
N GLY A 12 4.01 5.85 -5.69
CA GLY A 12 2.71 5.43 -6.21
C GLY A 12 1.90 6.59 -6.80
N ILE A 13 1.87 7.74 -6.12
CA ILE A 13 1.19 8.95 -6.60
C ILE A 13 1.90 9.54 -7.82
N GLU A 14 3.24 9.62 -7.82
CA GLU A 14 4.02 10.07 -8.97
C GLU A 14 3.79 9.18 -10.21
N MET A 15 3.76 7.86 -10.04
CA MET A 15 3.48 6.91 -11.11
C MET A 15 2.06 7.05 -11.65
N HIS A 16 1.07 7.34 -10.80
CA HIS A 16 -0.30 7.62 -11.22
C HIS A 16 -0.36 8.91 -12.04
N GLY A 17 0.23 10.00 -11.53
CA GLY A 17 0.36 11.29 -12.22
C GLY A 17 -0.89 12.16 -12.21
N GLY A 18 -1.94 11.79 -11.48
CA GLY A 18 -3.22 12.52 -11.37
C GLY A 18 -3.35 13.32 -10.08
N THR A 19 -4.50 13.97 -9.94
CA THR A 19 -4.96 14.71 -8.74
C THR A 19 -6.35 14.22 -8.35
N ASP A 20 -6.81 14.62 -7.17
CA ASP A 20 -8.11 14.23 -6.61
C ASP A 20 -8.27 12.72 -6.47
N LEU A 21 -7.17 12.06 -6.04
CA LEU A 21 -7.06 10.61 -5.99
C LEU A 21 -7.87 10.01 -4.84
N ASP A 22 -8.55 8.90 -5.14
CA ASP A 22 -9.13 7.99 -4.16
C ASP A 22 -8.10 6.89 -3.83
N VAL A 23 -7.69 6.82 -2.58
CA VAL A 23 -6.60 5.96 -2.12
C VAL A 23 -7.09 4.94 -1.10
N MET A 24 -6.71 3.68 -1.28
CA MET A 24 -6.84 2.64 -0.26
C MET A 24 -5.46 2.24 0.24
N VAL A 25 -5.28 2.17 1.56
CA VAL A 25 -4.09 1.63 2.22
C VAL A 25 -4.47 0.38 3.00
N GLY A 26 -3.82 -0.73 2.73
CA GLY A 26 -3.90 -1.95 3.52
C GLY A 26 -2.79 -1.94 4.57
N GLY A 27 -3.20 -1.93 5.86
CA GLY A 27 -2.31 -1.76 7.00
C GLY A 27 -2.23 -0.31 7.48
N LEU A 28 -2.50 -0.08 8.77
CA LEU A 28 -2.41 1.24 9.39
C LEU A 28 -1.02 1.50 9.99
N GLY A 29 -0.48 0.52 10.72
CA GLY A 29 0.76 0.69 11.46
C GLY A 29 0.72 1.94 12.34
N LEU A 30 1.70 2.82 12.18
CA LEU A 30 1.76 4.13 12.83
C LEU A 30 1.19 5.28 11.96
N GLY A 31 0.67 4.97 10.76
CA GLY A 31 0.00 5.91 9.87
C GLY A 31 0.91 6.68 8.91
N TYR A 32 2.19 6.35 8.80
CA TYR A 32 3.14 7.11 7.98
C TYR A 32 2.83 7.02 6.48
N THR A 33 2.40 5.87 5.98
CA THR A 33 1.98 5.70 4.57
C THR A 33 0.77 6.56 4.26
N ALA A 34 -0.27 6.51 5.10
CA ALA A 34 -1.47 7.34 4.94
C ALA A 34 -1.14 8.85 5.01
N LYS A 35 -0.35 9.26 6.02
CA LYS A 35 0.05 10.65 6.19
C LYS A 35 0.85 11.17 5.00
N ALA A 36 1.82 10.39 4.52
CA ALA A 36 2.64 10.77 3.37
C ALA A 36 1.81 10.93 2.09
N ALA A 37 0.80 10.07 1.87
CA ALA A 37 -0.13 10.23 0.75
C ALA A 37 -0.93 11.54 0.85
N LEU A 38 -1.52 11.82 2.01
CA LEU A 38 -2.32 13.04 2.26
C LEU A 38 -1.49 14.33 2.12
N ASP A 39 -0.21 14.30 2.51
CA ASP A 39 0.70 15.45 2.45
C ASP A 39 1.07 15.87 1.02
N THR A 40 0.88 15.01 0.03
CA THR A 40 1.12 15.37 -1.38
C THR A 40 0.13 16.42 -1.90
N GLY A 41 -1.03 16.56 -1.25
CA GLY A 41 -2.12 17.43 -1.71
C GLY A 41 -2.83 16.92 -2.96
N GLN A 42 -2.51 15.71 -3.46
CA GLN A 42 -3.12 15.10 -4.65
C GLN A 42 -4.24 14.11 -4.28
N VAL A 43 -4.43 13.82 -2.98
CA VAL A 43 -5.42 12.86 -2.49
C VAL A 43 -6.71 13.59 -2.11
N GLN A 44 -7.84 13.11 -2.62
CA GLN A 44 -9.18 13.58 -2.30
C GLN A 44 -9.80 12.78 -1.14
N SER A 45 -9.58 11.47 -1.14
CA SER A 45 -10.05 10.56 -0.08
C SER A 45 -9.04 9.44 0.15
N LEU A 46 -8.88 9.03 1.41
CA LEU A 46 -8.01 7.94 1.80
C LEU A 46 -8.68 7.06 2.85
N GLU A 47 -8.85 5.78 2.50
CA GLU A 47 -9.32 4.75 3.40
C GLU A 47 -8.19 3.82 3.80
N VAL A 48 -7.98 3.61 5.10
CA VAL A 48 -7.12 2.56 5.63
C VAL A 48 -7.96 1.36 6.05
N VAL A 49 -7.56 0.17 5.60
CA VAL A 49 -8.12 -1.12 6.01
C VAL A 49 -7.12 -1.80 6.94
N GLU A 50 -7.48 -1.93 8.21
CA GLU A 50 -6.61 -2.48 9.27
C GLU A 50 -7.30 -3.69 9.93
N ILE A 51 -6.57 -4.81 10.02
CA ILE A 51 -7.10 -6.06 10.57
C ILE A 51 -7.20 -6.05 12.10
N LEU A 52 -6.37 -5.23 12.77
CA LEU A 52 -6.31 -5.14 14.22
C LEU A 52 -7.11 -3.95 14.73
N PRO A 53 -8.31 -4.15 15.30
CA PRO A 53 -9.12 -3.04 15.82
C PRO A 53 -8.42 -2.25 16.93
N GLN A 54 -7.46 -2.86 17.63
CA GLN A 54 -6.68 -2.19 18.65
C GLN A 54 -5.79 -1.08 18.05
N VAL A 55 -5.22 -1.28 16.87
CA VAL A 55 -4.37 -0.30 16.19
C VAL A 55 -5.22 0.92 15.78
N ILE A 56 -6.43 0.67 15.29
CA ILE A 56 -7.40 1.74 14.99
C ILE A 56 -7.78 2.51 16.27
N ALA A 57 -8.03 1.79 17.38
CA ALA A 57 -8.36 2.42 18.66
C ALA A 57 -7.19 3.29 19.17
N TRP A 58 -5.94 2.83 19.07
CA TRP A 58 -4.77 3.63 19.46
C TRP A 58 -4.64 4.93 18.66
N LEU A 59 -4.95 4.88 17.36
CA LEU A 59 -5.00 6.10 16.55
C LEU A 59 -6.12 7.04 17.02
N GLN A 60 -7.34 6.52 17.21
CA GLN A 60 -8.49 7.31 17.63
C GLN A 60 -8.31 7.92 19.03
N ASP A 61 -7.69 7.18 19.94
CA ASP A 61 -7.43 7.61 21.33
C ASP A 61 -6.20 8.55 21.47
N GLY A 62 -5.51 8.85 20.37
CA GLY A 62 -4.37 9.77 20.42
C GLY A 62 -3.07 9.13 20.92
N LEU A 63 -2.95 7.81 20.87
CA LEU A 63 -1.82 7.08 21.45
C LEU A 63 -0.66 6.85 20.49
N VAL A 64 -0.85 7.06 19.17
CA VAL A 64 0.22 6.96 18.18
C VAL A 64 0.66 8.34 17.68
N PRO A 65 1.90 8.51 17.21
CA PRO A 65 2.49 9.82 16.92
C PRO A 65 1.69 10.69 15.96
N LEU A 66 1.02 10.10 14.96
CA LEU A 66 0.27 10.81 13.92
C LEU A 66 -1.24 10.94 14.21
N SER A 67 -1.69 10.54 15.40
CA SER A 67 -3.11 10.53 15.77
C SER A 67 -3.78 11.89 15.61
N GLU A 68 -3.13 12.95 16.09
CA GLU A 68 -3.70 14.30 16.03
C GLU A 68 -3.90 14.79 14.60
N GLU A 69 -2.93 14.50 13.73
CA GLU A 69 -2.95 14.96 12.34
C GLU A 69 -3.96 14.15 11.52
N LEU A 70 -3.94 12.82 11.64
CA LEU A 70 -4.82 11.93 10.88
C LEU A 70 -6.28 12.04 11.33
N ASN A 71 -6.55 12.12 12.65
CA ASN A 71 -7.92 12.25 13.15
C ASN A 71 -8.59 13.59 12.80
N LYS A 72 -7.82 14.62 12.43
CA LYS A 72 -8.33 15.94 12.01
C LYS A 72 -8.45 16.09 10.50
N ASP A 73 -7.94 15.18 9.73
CA ASP A 73 -8.00 15.26 8.27
C ASP A 73 -9.30 14.64 7.76
N ASP A 74 -10.21 15.48 7.26
CA ASP A 74 -11.54 15.06 6.78
C ASP A 74 -11.46 14.09 5.58
N ARG A 75 -10.30 13.98 4.92
CA ARG A 75 -10.06 13.05 3.82
C ARG A 75 -9.73 11.63 4.30
N PHE A 76 -9.37 11.48 5.58
CA PHE A 76 -8.89 10.23 6.17
C PHE A 76 -10.01 9.44 6.83
N ALA A 77 -10.03 8.13 6.58
CA ALA A 77 -10.86 7.18 7.32
C ALA A 77 -10.06 5.90 7.59
N ALA A 78 -10.24 5.30 8.77
CA ALA A 78 -9.71 3.97 9.10
C ALA A 78 -10.85 3.04 9.50
N GLY A 79 -10.87 1.85 8.90
CA GLY A 79 -11.87 0.81 9.15
C GLY A 79 -11.26 -0.55 9.42
N GLU A 80 -11.94 -1.34 10.27
CA GLU A 80 -11.55 -2.73 10.54
C GLU A 80 -11.84 -3.60 9.31
N GLY A 81 -10.87 -4.42 8.91
CA GLY A 81 -11.01 -5.35 7.81
C GLY A 81 -9.70 -6.02 7.43
N ASP A 82 -9.81 -7.06 6.61
CA ASP A 82 -8.68 -7.73 5.99
C ASP A 82 -8.52 -7.22 4.55
N ALA A 83 -7.43 -6.50 4.28
CA ALA A 83 -7.15 -5.91 2.98
C ALA A 83 -6.97 -6.99 1.88
N TYR A 84 -6.32 -8.11 2.20
CA TYR A 84 -6.15 -9.20 1.24
C TYR A 84 -7.48 -9.88 0.90
N GLN A 85 -8.32 -10.14 1.90
CA GLN A 85 -9.64 -10.72 1.68
C GLN A 85 -10.52 -9.77 0.86
N ARG A 86 -10.46 -8.46 1.13
CA ARG A 86 -11.18 -7.44 0.37
C ARG A 86 -10.76 -7.44 -1.10
N LEU A 87 -9.45 -7.49 -1.39
CA LEU A 87 -8.90 -7.48 -2.74
C LEU A 87 -9.08 -8.82 -3.49
N ALA A 88 -9.28 -9.93 -2.78
CA ALA A 88 -9.61 -11.21 -3.37
C ALA A 88 -11.08 -11.30 -3.84
N GLY A 89 -11.97 -10.48 -3.26
CA GLY A 89 -13.38 -10.41 -3.61
C GLY A 89 -13.69 -9.50 -4.80
N PRO A 90 -14.95 -9.39 -5.22
CA PRO A 90 -15.36 -8.44 -6.24
C PRO A 90 -15.28 -7.00 -5.70
N PRO A 91 -14.85 -6.01 -6.52
CA PRO A 91 -14.76 -4.64 -6.07
C PRO A 91 -16.14 -4.01 -5.82
N ALA A 92 -16.35 -3.47 -4.62
CA ALA A 92 -17.48 -2.60 -4.32
C ALA A 92 -17.22 -1.17 -4.83
N THR A 93 -15.96 -0.71 -4.71
CA THR A 93 -15.43 0.55 -5.21
C THR A 93 -14.11 0.29 -5.91
N ARG A 94 -13.68 1.22 -6.76
CA ARG A 94 -12.34 1.19 -7.36
C ARG A 94 -11.58 2.42 -6.94
N HIS A 95 -10.27 2.24 -6.78
CA HIS A 95 -9.35 3.25 -6.29
C HIS A 95 -8.34 3.65 -7.37
N ASP A 96 -7.86 4.88 -7.30
CA ASP A 96 -6.77 5.36 -8.14
C ASP A 96 -5.43 4.81 -7.65
N LEU A 97 -5.30 4.60 -6.34
CA LEU A 97 -4.10 4.07 -5.73
C LEU A 97 -4.47 3.07 -4.63
N ILE A 98 -3.84 1.91 -4.67
CA ILE A 98 -3.91 0.90 -3.61
C ILE A 98 -2.49 0.67 -3.10
N LEU A 99 -2.25 0.87 -1.80
CA LEU A 99 -0.96 0.67 -1.16
C LEU A 99 -1.07 -0.45 -0.12
N ILE A 100 -0.27 -1.49 -0.24
CA ILE A 100 -0.18 -2.58 0.72
C ILE A 100 1.07 -2.39 1.55
N ASP A 101 0.84 -1.98 2.80
CA ASP A 101 1.86 -1.68 3.81
C ASP A 101 1.65 -2.59 5.02
N ILE A 102 1.81 -3.88 4.81
CA ILE A 102 1.64 -4.94 5.80
C ILE A 102 2.98 -5.64 5.95
N ASP A 103 3.42 -5.83 7.20
CA ASP A 103 4.73 -6.39 7.57
C ASP A 103 4.90 -7.87 7.15
N HIS A 104 4.96 -8.14 5.85
CA HIS A 104 5.18 -9.48 5.29
C HIS A 104 6.08 -9.43 4.07
N SER A 105 6.80 -10.53 3.83
CA SER A 105 7.44 -10.78 2.53
C SER A 105 6.50 -11.63 1.65
N PRO A 106 6.42 -11.36 0.34
CA PRO A 106 5.68 -12.20 -0.61
C PRO A 106 6.10 -13.67 -0.59
N ASP A 107 7.34 -13.94 -0.20
CA ASP A 107 7.91 -15.29 -0.13
C ASP A 107 7.81 -15.91 1.28
N ASP A 108 7.21 -15.21 2.25
CA ASP A 108 7.00 -15.69 3.61
C ASP A 108 5.89 -16.75 3.65
N ARG A 109 6.26 -17.97 4.03
CA ARG A 109 5.38 -19.16 3.98
C ARG A 109 4.49 -19.32 5.22
N LEU A 110 4.41 -18.33 6.09
CA LEU A 110 3.72 -18.45 7.39
C LEU A 110 2.18 -18.33 7.30
N GLY A 111 1.61 -18.01 6.14
CA GLY A 111 0.16 -17.91 5.94
C GLY A 111 -0.31 -18.47 4.62
N THR A 112 -1.48 -19.09 4.58
CA THR A 112 -2.08 -19.65 3.34
C THR A 112 -2.91 -18.62 2.57
N VAL A 113 -3.36 -17.54 3.21
CA VAL A 113 -4.21 -16.50 2.59
C VAL A 113 -3.35 -15.42 1.94
N ASP A 114 -2.28 -15.02 2.60
CA ASP A 114 -1.39 -13.94 2.15
C ASP A 114 -0.57 -14.35 0.93
N ALA A 115 -0.08 -15.60 0.89
CA ALA A 115 0.64 -16.15 -0.25
C ALA A 115 -0.19 -16.16 -1.55
N SER A 116 -1.53 -16.21 -1.46
CA SER A 116 -2.40 -16.18 -2.62
C SER A 116 -2.51 -14.79 -3.25
N PHE A 117 -2.40 -13.71 -2.45
CA PHE A 117 -2.45 -12.34 -2.95
C PHE A 117 -1.29 -12.03 -3.90
N TYR A 118 -0.09 -12.47 -3.57
CA TYR A 118 1.13 -12.23 -4.35
C TYR A 118 1.25 -13.09 -5.62
N SER A 119 0.33 -14.03 -5.81
CA SER A 119 0.25 -14.82 -7.05
C SER A 119 -0.34 -13.99 -8.20
N GLU A 120 -0.11 -14.43 -9.44
CA GLU A 120 -0.76 -13.83 -10.62
C GLU A 120 -2.28 -13.74 -10.47
N ALA A 121 -2.93 -14.78 -9.92
CA ALA A 121 -4.38 -14.80 -9.71
C ALA A 121 -4.83 -13.77 -8.67
N GLY A 122 -4.12 -13.65 -7.54
CA GLY A 122 -4.39 -12.65 -6.52
C GLY A 122 -4.19 -11.22 -7.02
N LEU A 123 -3.09 -10.98 -7.75
CA LEU A 123 -2.83 -9.67 -8.36
C LEU A 123 -3.87 -9.31 -9.43
N ARG A 124 -4.38 -10.28 -10.22
CA ARG A 124 -5.50 -10.06 -11.15
C ARG A 124 -6.79 -9.67 -10.42
N SER A 125 -7.03 -10.24 -9.25
CA SER A 125 -8.16 -9.83 -8.41
C SER A 125 -7.96 -8.40 -7.90
N ALA A 126 -6.81 -8.08 -7.33
CA ALA A 126 -6.48 -6.72 -6.88
C ALA A 126 -6.54 -5.68 -8.01
N HIS A 127 -6.10 -6.04 -9.22
CA HIS A 127 -6.17 -5.20 -10.41
C HIS A 127 -7.61 -4.76 -10.75
N GLN A 128 -8.63 -5.57 -10.42
CA GLN A 128 -10.04 -5.21 -10.66
C GLN A 128 -10.51 -4.07 -9.74
N HIS A 129 -9.86 -3.87 -8.60
CA HIS A 129 -10.13 -2.80 -7.64
C HIS A 129 -9.50 -1.46 -8.04
N LEU A 130 -8.67 -1.43 -9.09
CA LEU A 130 -8.07 -0.20 -9.61
C LEU A 130 -8.97 0.45 -10.66
N GLN A 131 -8.98 1.79 -10.67
CA GLN A 131 -9.46 2.58 -11.78
C GLN A 131 -8.53 2.39 -13.01
N GLU A 132 -8.96 2.88 -14.17
CA GLU A 132 -8.09 3.00 -15.34
C GLU A 132 -6.94 3.96 -15.03
N GLY A 133 -5.70 3.58 -15.31
CA GLY A 133 -4.51 4.32 -14.91
C GLY A 133 -4.11 4.17 -13.45
N GLY A 134 -4.89 3.41 -12.68
CA GLY A 134 -4.64 3.20 -11.25
C GLY A 134 -3.37 2.39 -10.98
N VAL A 135 -2.82 2.55 -9.78
CA VAL A 135 -1.54 1.95 -9.36
C VAL A 135 -1.75 1.10 -8.12
N LEU A 136 -1.18 -0.11 -8.12
CA LEU A 136 -0.95 -0.93 -6.93
C LEU A 136 0.48 -0.75 -6.46
N GLY A 137 0.70 -0.37 -5.21
CA GLY A 137 2.00 -0.37 -4.53
C GLY A 137 2.04 -1.42 -3.43
N VAL A 138 3.15 -2.13 -3.30
CA VAL A 138 3.37 -3.17 -2.29
C VAL A 138 4.72 -2.96 -1.62
N TRP A 139 4.74 -2.93 -0.30
CA TRP A 139 5.96 -2.93 0.51
C TRP A 139 6.38 -4.36 0.86
N SER A 140 7.70 -4.60 0.90
CA SER A 140 8.29 -5.85 1.38
C SER A 140 9.65 -5.60 2.02
N TYR A 141 9.99 -6.35 3.07
CA TYR A 141 11.31 -6.30 3.70
C TYR A 141 12.37 -7.14 2.94
N GLU A 142 11.95 -7.95 1.97
CA GLU A 142 12.83 -8.77 1.13
C GLU A 142 12.55 -8.57 -0.36
N GLU A 143 13.58 -8.73 -1.18
CA GLU A 143 13.43 -8.79 -2.63
C GLU A 143 12.70 -10.07 -3.05
N SER A 144 11.74 -9.94 -3.97
CA SER A 144 10.95 -11.05 -4.48
C SER A 144 10.89 -11.04 -6.01
N ASP A 145 11.67 -11.93 -6.62
CA ASP A 145 11.62 -12.18 -8.06
C ASP A 145 10.28 -12.76 -8.49
N SER A 146 9.66 -13.56 -7.62
CA SER A 146 8.36 -14.19 -7.87
C SER A 146 7.25 -13.15 -7.96
N LEU A 147 7.25 -12.15 -7.07
CA LEU A 147 6.31 -11.04 -7.12
C LEU A 147 6.53 -10.17 -8.36
N THR A 148 7.79 -9.84 -8.67
CA THR A 148 8.12 -9.08 -9.89
C THR A 148 7.62 -9.79 -11.15
N ALA A 149 7.83 -11.10 -11.24
CA ALA A 149 7.36 -11.91 -12.37
C ALA A 149 5.83 -11.93 -12.47
N ALA A 150 5.13 -12.11 -11.33
CA ALA A 150 3.67 -12.10 -11.29
C ALA A 150 3.09 -10.72 -11.66
N MET A 151 3.68 -9.63 -11.18
CA MET A 151 3.26 -8.27 -11.52
C MET A 151 3.40 -7.98 -13.02
N ASN A 152 4.49 -8.42 -13.65
CA ASN A 152 4.71 -8.27 -15.09
C ASN A 152 3.69 -9.05 -15.94
N GLN A 153 2.99 -10.05 -15.39
CA GLN A 153 1.91 -10.77 -16.10
C GLN A 153 0.55 -10.06 -15.97
N VAL A 154 0.41 -9.12 -15.04
CA VAL A 154 -0.88 -8.52 -14.68
C VAL A 154 -0.96 -7.05 -15.04
N PHE A 155 0.13 -6.30 -14.84
CA PHE A 155 0.17 -4.86 -15.02
C PHE A 155 0.90 -4.45 -16.29
N ASP A 156 0.51 -3.31 -16.85
CA ASP A 156 1.08 -2.80 -18.11
C ASP A 156 2.45 -2.13 -17.90
N GLU A 157 2.68 -1.59 -16.70
CA GLU A 157 3.93 -0.99 -16.28
C GLU A 157 4.26 -1.49 -14.88
N VAL A 158 5.48 -1.95 -14.66
CA VAL A 158 5.97 -2.43 -13.36
C VAL A 158 7.27 -1.73 -13.01
N GLN A 159 7.36 -1.23 -11.77
CA GLN A 159 8.54 -0.59 -11.21
C GLN A 159 8.88 -1.24 -9.87
N VAL A 160 10.16 -1.47 -9.63
CA VAL A 160 10.68 -2.00 -8.35
C VAL A 160 11.73 -1.05 -7.83
N GLU A 161 11.56 -0.58 -6.59
CA GLU A 161 12.44 0.42 -5.97
C GLU A 161 12.99 -0.09 -4.64
N PRO A 162 14.32 -0.26 -4.49
CA PRO A 162 14.95 -0.52 -3.21
C PRO A 162 15.06 0.78 -2.40
N VAL A 163 14.63 0.75 -1.14
CA VAL A 163 14.80 1.83 -0.18
C VAL A 163 15.77 1.37 0.90
N ARG A 164 16.96 1.99 0.94
CA ARG A 164 18.01 1.67 1.91
C ARG A 164 17.92 2.61 3.10
N HIS A 165 18.01 2.04 4.28
CA HIS A 165 18.09 2.79 5.53
C HIS A 165 19.13 2.18 6.48
N GLU A 166 19.77 3.03 7.28
CA GLU A 166 20.69 2.59 8.32
C GLU A 166 19.89 2.22 9.58
N ASN A 167 20.07 1.01 10.05
CA ASN A 167 19.55 0.60 11.34
C ASN A 167 20.62 0.82 12.41
N GLU A 168 20.54 1.99 13.06
CA GLU A 168 21.53 2.42 14.07
C GLU A 168 21.61 1.46 15.28
N LEU A 169 20.57 0.66 15.54
CA LEU A 169 20.54 -0.28 16.67
C LEU A 169 21.46 -1.50 16.47
N ILE A 170 21.67 -1.89 15.22
CA ILE A 170 22.45 -3.06 14.86
C ILE A 170 23.63 -2.73 13.93
N ASP A 171 23.87 -1.44 13.65
CA ASP A 171 24.92 -0.95 12.76
C ASP A 171 24.94 -1.67 11.39
N GLN A 172 23.75 -1.83 10.80
CA GLN A 172 23.56 -2.49 9.51
C GLN A 172 22.65 -1.67 8.59
N VAL A 173 22.98 -1.70 7.30
CA VAL A 173 22.10 -1.19 6.25
C VAL A 173 21.04 -2.25 5.95
N GLN A 174 19.79 -1.87 6.08
CA GLN A 174 18.64 -2.68 5.65
C GLN A 174 18.07 -2.10 4.36
N THR A 175 17.42 -2.94 3.58
CA THR A 175 16.79 -2.54 2.32
C THR A 175 15.37 -3.06 2.31
N ASP A 176 14.42 -2.14 2.22
CA ASP A 176 13.04 -2.46 1.92
C ASP A 176 12.83 -2.38 0.41
N TRP A 177 11.89 -3.14 -0.09
CA TRP A 177 11.59 -3.24 -1.50
C TRP A 177 10.16 -2.79 -1.78
N LEU A 178 10.01 -1.86 -2.70
CA LEU A 178 8.72 -1.32 -3.10
C LEU A 178 8.40 -1.76 -4.52
N TYR A 179 7.26 -2.39 -4.69
CA TYR A 179 6.78 -2.91 -5.98
C TYR A 179 5.58 -2.11 -6.43
N PHE A 180 5.58 -1.64 -7.66
CA PHE A 180 4.47 -0.89 -8.23
C PHE A 180 4.02 -1.52 -9.54
N GLY A 181 2.69 -1.60 -9.72
CA GLY A 181 2.07 -2.05 -10.95
C GLY A 181 0.99 -1.09 -11.39
N LYS A 182 1.06 -0.57 -12.61
CA LYS A 182 0.08 0.36 -13.17
C LYS A 182 -0.87 -0.33 -14.13
N ARG A 183 -2.16 -0.12 -13.93
CA ARG A 183 -3.21 -0.52 -14.85
C ARG A 183 -3.29 0.47 -16.01
N ARG A 184 -3.36 -0.02 -17.25
CA ARG A 184 -3.47 0.81 -18.43
C ARG A 184 -4.70 1.72 -18.39
N SER A 185 -4.55 2.95 -18.89
CA SER A 185 -5.68 3.80 -19.27
C SER A 185 -6.17 3.41 -20.67
N ILE A 186 -7.48 3.24 -20.86
CA ILE A 186 -8.06 2.85 -22.16
C ILE A 186 -7.98 4.00 -23.19
N ASN A 187 -7.72 5.24 -22.73
CA ASN A 187 -7.71 6.45 -23.57
C ASN A 187 -6.31 7.04 -23.84
N SER A 188 -5.26 6.26 -23.74
CA SER A 188 -3.89 6.72 -24.08
C SER A 188 -3.37 6.08 -25.38
#